data_825779f864547b5dd09b95a1c1cc6d31
#
_entry.id   825779f864547b5dd09b95a1c1cc6d31
#
_cell.length_a   1.000
_cell.length_b   1.000
_cell.length_c   1.000
_cell.angle_alpha   90.00
_cell.angle_beta   90.00
_cell.angle_gamma   90.00
#
_symmetry.space_group_name_H-M   'P 1'
#
loop_
_entity.id
_entity.type
_entity.pdbx_description
1 polymer ?
#
loop_
_entity_poly.entity_id
_entity_poly.type
_entity_poly.pdbx_seq_one_letter_code
_entity_poly.pdbx_strand_id
1 'polypeptide(L)'
;MNFESLAKLLTEIDHKTLFLRFNPEVLDFTDKESSCELQFFIPDGRIFKIELKDETMPLILSFLGISLFEKDCKIFTWNWKCFASYVFAKKNKFYDIKASIVDIKIIESFSGIKKNAPESYVEAFNRIKNLVSSGLWKESENIYKNIHLPLMTTVIPALEKIGIVDSSLHSKVHAYYEIDGQDNGRLKCFGAFKNSYVPHTMGSELKEVLRPVGYDNFFMSFDFKGMEVFVLAHLSKDRNLLRLCDQEDIYLSLYRVLIGQEKEKNDRELAKKCFLPVIYGQSARSLSLRCGLAADVAEKVVERISSLFPAAISFVADCESKVKKDGYAKDFFGKRRTNFEVGKEYLARNFAVQSPAATICLEKLISLYFCLQKLNESLKDKAEIAYTVHDGYVVYATKENWKQVYKKCMDALTSESELCPGLKLKVSCKGGRNLNDLKVIKNG
;
A
#
# COMPACT_ATOMS: atom_id res chain seq x y z
N MET A 1 -3.18 -25.37 -26.14
CA MET A 1 -2.75 -26.72 -25.63
C MET A 1 -3.98 -27.38 -25.10
N ASN A 2 -4.23 -28.66 -25.43
CA ASN A 2 -5.37 -29.40 -24.86
C ASN A 2 -5.03 -29.91 -23.44
N PHE A 3 -6.07 -30.40 -22.72
CA PHE A 3 -5.95 -30.82 -21.33
C PHE A 3 -4.92 -31.94 -21.09
N GLU A 4 -4.88 -32.94 -21.99
CA GLU A 4 -3.94 -34.09 -21.87
C GLU A 4 -2.50 -33.69 -22.08
N SER A 5 -2.25 -32.80 -23.05
CA SER A 5 -0.91 -32.25 -23.30
C SER A 5 -0.42 -31.38 -22.13
N LEU A 6 -1.34 -30.65 -21.51
CA LEU A 6 -1.04 -29.86 -20.31
C LEU A 6 -0.73 -30.76 -19.12
N ALA A 7 -1.58 -31.79 -18.87
CA ALA A 7 -1.35 -32.73 -17.77
C ALA A 7 0.01 -33.45 -17.90
N LYS A 8 0.33 -33.90 -19.11
CA LYS A 8 1.63 -34.56 -19.40
C LYS A 8 2.79 -33.59 -19.15
N LEU A 9 2.71 -32.35 -19.67
CA LEU A 9 3.72 -31.32 -19.43
C LEU A 9 3.94 -31.07 -17.95
N LEU A 10 2.86 -30.92 -17.18
CA LEU A 10 2.92 -30.61 -15.76
C LEU A 10 3.53 -31.76 -14.93
N THR A 11 3.47 -33.01 -15.41
CA THR A 11 4.14 -34.16 -14.76
C THR A 11 5.64 -34.24 -15.08
N GLU A 12 6.10 -33.61 -16.16
CA GLU A 12 7.49 -33.62 -16.61
C GLU A 12 8.32 -32.45 -16.05
N ILE A 13 7.68 -31.41 -15.50
CA ILE A 13 8.36 -30.21 -15.02
C ILE A 13 8.88 -30.41 -13.59
N ASP A 14 10.17 -30.14 -13.38
CA ASP A 14 10.73 -30.03 -12.03
C ASP A 14 10.26 -28.73 -11.37
N HIS A 15 9.39 -28.86 -10.36
CA HIS A 15 8.79 -27.75 -9.62
C HIS A 15 9.79 -26.83 -8.91
N LYS A 16 11.00 -27.30 -8.63
CA LYS A 16 12.02 -26.56 -7.88
C LYS A 16 12.72 -25.47 -8.71
N THR A 17 12.58 -25.52 -10.03
CA THR A 17 13.28 -24.63 -10.97
C THR A 17 12.32 -23.86 -11.89
N LEU A 18 11.05 -23.76 -11.51
CA LEU A 18 10.03 -23.16 -12.32
C LEU A 18 10.00 -21.62 -12.18
N PHE A 19 9.94 -20.92 -13.30
CA PHE A 19 9.61 -19.51 -13.35
C PHE A 19 8.26 -19.29 -14.04
N LEU A 20 7.36 -18.55 -13.39
CA LEU A 20 6.01 -18.29 -13.88
C LEU A 20 5.81 -16.79 -14.17
N ARG A 21 5.25 -16.47 -15.32
CA ARG A 21 4.82 -15.13 -15.67
C ARG A 21 3.32 -15.10 -15.93
N PHE A 22 2.65 -14.08 -15.40
CA PHE A 22 1.21 -13.86 -15.58
C PHE A 22 0.96 -12.61 -16.43
N ASN A 23 0.09 -12.75 -17.43
CA ASN A 23 -0.37 -11.66 -18.31
C ASN A 23 -1.91 -11.64 -18.34
N PRO A 24 -2.56 -10.48 -18.50
CA PRO A 24 -1.99 -9.13 -18.52
C PRO A 24 -1.47 -8.71 -17.14
N GLU A 25 -0.75 -7.61 -17.08
CA GLU A 25 -0.30 -7.07 -15.78
C GLU A 25 -1.46 -6.59 -14.90
N VAL A 26 -2.59 -6.29 -15.54
CA VAL A 26 -3.84 -5.85 -14.88
C VAL A 26 -5.02 -6.55 -15.51
N LEU A 27 -5.92 -7.06 -14.69
CA LEU A 27 -7.09 -7.83 -15.10
C LEU A 27 -8.38 -7.06 -14.79
N ASP A 28 -9.30 -6.95 -15.75
CA ASP A 28 -10.66 -6.48 -15.52
C ASP A 28 -11.58 -7.63 -15.08
N PHE A 29 -11.99 -7.61 -13.80
CA PHE A 29 -12.90 -8.64 -13.27
C PHE A 29 -14.34 -8.47 -13.73
N THR A 30 -14.70 -7.29 -14.24
CA THR A 30 -16.06 -6.99 -14.69
C THR A 30 -16.31 -7.46 -16.11
N ASP A 31 -15.24 -7.67 -16.88
CA ASP A 31 -15.28 -8.22 -18.22
C ASP A 31 -15.22 -9.76 -18.17
N LYS A 32 -16.30 -10.40 -18.64
CA LYS A 32 -16.40 -11.87 -18.72
C LYS A 32 -15.42 -12.49 -19.71
N GLU A 33 -14.97 -11.71 -20.70
CA GLU A 33 -14.03 -12.14 -21.73
C GLU A 33 -12.57 -11.92 -21.29
N SER A 34 -12.33 -11.23 -20.18
CA SER A 34 -10.97 -11.06 -19.64
C SER A 34 -10.36 -12.43 -19.35
N SER A 35 -9.22 -12.68 -19.95
CA SER A 35 -8.44 -13.90 -19.77
C SER A 35 -7.09 -13.60 -19.12
N CYS A 36 -6.57 -14.55 -18.37
CA CYS A 36 -5.22 -14.51 -17.84
C CYS A 36 -4.38 -15.59 -18.53
N GLU A 37 -3.25 -15.19 -19.10
CA GLU A 37 -2.29 -16.13 -19.67
C GLU A 37 -1.20 -16.44 -18.64
N LEU A 38 -0.97 -17.71 -18.40
CA LEU A 38 0.14 -18.20 -17.60
C LEU A 38 1.25 -18.70 -18.53
N GLN A 39 2.44 -18.17 -18.35
CA GLN A 39 3.65 -18.58 -19.08
C GLN A 39 4.59 -19.34 -18.16
N PHE A 40 4.94 -20.56 -18.56
CA PHE A 40 5.94 -21.40 -17.90
C PHE A 40 7.27 -21.29 -18.63
N PHE A 41 8.30 -20.85 -17.95
CA PHE A 41 9.66 -20.79 -18.44
C PHE A 41 10.44 -21.99 -17.91
N ILE A 42 10.95 -22.82 -18.79
CA ILE A 42 11.66 -24.07 -18.45
C ILE A 42 13.17 -23.90 -18.65
N PRO A 43 14.02 -24.60 -17.88
CA PRO A 43 15.48 -24.50 -17.97
C PRO A 43 16.08 -24.79 -19.34
N ASP A 44 15.42 -25.62 -20.15
CA ASP A 44 15.86 -25.96 -21.51
C ASP A 44 15.56 -24.87 -22.55
N GLY A 45 14.98 -23.74 -22.13
CA GLY A 45 14.65 -22.58 -22.97
C GLY A 45 13.26 -22.59 -23.57
N ARG A 46 12.46 -23.65 -23.37
CA ARG A 46 11.07 -23.67 -23.85
C ARG A 46 10.18 -22.75 -23.00
N ILE A 47 9.20 -22.13 -23.65
CA ILE A 47 8.16 -21.33 -22.99
C ILE A 47 6.80 -21.92 -23.37
N PHE A 48 6.03 -22.31 -22.38
CA PHE A 48 4.66 -22.76 -22.57
C PHE A 48 3.69 -21.68 -22.13
N LYS A 49 2.69 -21.42 -22.97
CA LYS A 49 1.65 -20.43 -22.72
C LYS A 49 0.31 -21.12 -22.55
N ILE A 50 -0.38 -20.83 -21.48
CA ILE A 50 -1.67 -21.42 -21.14
C ILE A 50 -2.63 -20.30 -20.81
N GLU A 51 -3.72 -20.22 -21.55
CA GLU A 51 -4.83 -19.35 -21.20
C GLU A 51 -5.61 -19.98 -20.04
N LEU A 52 -5.78 -19.22 -18.96
CA LEU A 52 -6.55 -19.64 -17.80
C LEU A 52 -8.03 -19.53 -18.12
N LYS A 53 -8.68 -20.68 -18.33
CA LYS A 53 -10.13 -20.84 -18.55
C LYS A 53 -10.73 -21.66 -17.42
N ASP A 54 -12.04 -21.62 -17.29
CA ASP A 54 -12.74 -22.44 -16.28
C ASP A 54 -12.42 -23.93 -16.43
N GLU A 55 -12.13 -24.39 -17.63
CA GLU A 55 -11.76 -25.79 -17.95
C GLU A 55 -10.31 -26.12 -17.55
N THR A 56 -9.36 -25.20 -17.74
CA THR A 56 -7.92 -25.39 -17.43
C THR A 56 -7.56 -25.05 -16.00
N MET A 57 -8.36 -24.21 -15.34
CA MET A 57 -8.11 -23.73 -13.99
C MET A 57 -7.96 -24.86 -12.94
N PRO A 58 -8.82 -25.89 -12.89
CA PRO A 58 -8.70 -26.96 -11.90
C PRO A 58 -7.35 -27.69 -11.99
N LEU A 59 -6.86 -27.93 -13.21
CA LEU A 59 -5.56 -28.57 -13.43
C LEU A 59 -4.40 -27.71 -12.94
N ILE A 60 -4.44 -26.43 -13.31
CA ILE A 60 -3.39 -25.50 -12.93
C ILE A 60 -3.38 -25.29 -11.42
N LEU A 61 -4.55 -25.18 -10.79
CA LEU A 61 -4.66 -25.11 -9.33
C LEU A 61 -4.23 -26.41 -8.65
N SER A 62 -4.51 -27.58 -9.25
CA SER A 62 -4.03 -28.86 -8.74
C SER A 62 -2.52 -28.97 -8.86
N PHE A 63 -1.95 -28.60 -9.99
CA PHE A 63 -0.52 -28.56 -10.22
C PHE A 63 0.19 -27.59 -9.27
N LEU A 64 -0.27 -26.33 -9.22
CA LEU A 64 0.24 -25.35 -8.29
C LEU A 64 -0.06 -25.77 -6.85
N GLY A 65 -1.17 -26.44 -6.59
CA GLY A 65 -1.54 -26.99 -5.30
C GLY A 65 -0.56 -28.04 -4.78
N ILE A 66 -0.16 -28.97 -5.60
CA ILE A 66 0.88 -29.97 -5.25
C ILE A 66 2.18 -29.25 -4.96
N SER A 67 2.59 -28.32 -5.83
CA SER A 67 3.82 -27.54 -5.67
C SER A 67 3.74 -26.50 -4.55
N LEU A 68 2.54 -25.92 -4.31
CA LEU A 68 2.31 -24.88 -3.31
C LEU A 68 2.09 -25.45 -1.91
N PHE A 69 1.74 -26.75 -1.79
CA PHE A 69 1.52 -27.40 -0.49
C PHE A 69 2.77 -28.15 0.01
N GLU A 70 3.79 -28.33 -0.81
CA GLU A 70 5.09 -28.82 -0.35
C GLU A 70 5.86 -27.70 0.38
N LYS A 71 6.23 -27.96 1.63
CA LYS A 71 6.83 -26.96 2.53
C LYS A 71 8.15 -26.34 2.05
N ASP A 72 8.87 -27.01 1.14
CA ASP A 72 10.22 -26.62 0.70
C ASP A 72 10.25 -26.10 -0.75
N CYS A 73 9.10 -25.89 -1.39
CA CYS A 73 9.06 -25.39 -2.75
C CYS A 73 9.11 -23.86 -2.79
N LYS A 74 10.02 -23.28 -3.59
CA LYS A 74 10.06 -21.86 -3.93
C LYS A 74 9.57 -21.68 -5.35
N ILE A 75 8.51 -20.90 -5.55
CA ILE A 75 7.99 -20.56 -6.86
C ILE A 75 8.42 -19.14 -7.18
N PHE A 76 9.27 -18.98 -8.18
CA PHE A 76 9.66 -17.67 -8.69
C PHE A 76 8.64 -17.19 -9.73
N THR A 77 8.19 -15.96 -9.58
CA THR A 77 7.13 -15.41 -10.42
C THR A 77 7.42 -14.00 -10.90
N TRP A 78 6.67 -13.59 -11.91
CA TRP A 78 6.48 -12.20 -12.28
C TRP A 78 4.99 -11.92 -12.34
N ASN A 79 4.54 -10.94 -11.54
CA ASN A 79 3.16 -10.50 -11.45
C ASN A 79 2.19 -11.53 -10.86
N TRP A 80 2.57 -12.15 -9.74
CA TRP A 80 1.71 -13.09 -8.99
C TRP A 80 0.36 -12.49 -8.59
N LYS A 81 0.31 -11.19 -8.27
CA LYS A 81 -0.92 -10.49 -7.89
C LYS A 81 -2.03 -10.65 -8.94
N CYS A 82 -1.69 -10.59 -10.24
CA CYS A 82 -2.68 -10.79 -11.31
C CYS A 82 -3.33 -12.18 -11.25
N PHE A 83 -2.54 -13.22 -11.06
CA PHE A 83 -3.06 -14.59 -10.89
C PHE A 83 -3.94 -14.71 -9.65
N ALA A 84 -3.49 -14.20 -8.51
CA ALA A 84 -4.27 -14.24 -7.27
C ALA A 84 -5.62 -13.53 -7.42
N SER A 85 -5.63 -12.37 -8.07
CA SER A 85 -6.84 -11.60 -8.38
C SER A 85 -7.79 -12.37 -9.29
N TYR A 86 -7.26 -13.01 -10.33
CA TYR A 86 -8.05 -13.85 -11.25
C TYR A 86 -8.70 -15.02 -10.52
N VAL A 87 -7.93 -15.78 -9.73
CA VAL A 87 -8.43 -16.94 -8.98
C VAL A 87 -9.49 -16.51 -7.96
N PHE A 88 -9.26 -15.41 -7.25
CA PHE A 88 -10.22 -14.90 -6.27
C PHE A 88 -11.53 -14.45 -6.94
N ALA A 89 -11.45 -13.78 -8.09
CA ALA A 89 -12.62 -13.35 -8.84
C ALA A 89 -13.48 -14.54 -9.29
N LYS A 90 -12.86 -15.62 -9.78
CA LYS A 90 -13.56 -16.80 -10.31
C LYS A 90 -14.05 -17.77 -9.23
N LYS A 91 -13.25 -18.03 -8.20
CA LYS A 91 -13.53 -19.09 -7.20
C LYS A 91 -14.05 -18.56 -5.87
N ASN A 92 -13.99 -17.26 -5.62
CA ASN A 92 -14.40 -16.63 -4.34
C ASN A 92 -13.68 -17.21 -3.10
N LYS A 93 -12.48 -17.77 -3.29
CA LYS A 93 -11.73 -18.50 -2.27
C LYS A 93 -10.24 -18.24 -2.43
N PHE A 94 -9.57 -17.97 -1.33
CA PHE A 94 -8.12 -18.04 -1.25
C PHE A 94 -7.70 -19.46 -0.88
N TYR A 95 -6.60 -19.88 -1.44
CA TYR A 95 -5.95 -21.12 -1.04
C TYR A 95 -4.86 -20.77 -0.01
N ASP A 96 -4.79 -21.55 1.07
CA ASP A 96 -3.68 -21.46 2.01
C ASP A 96 -2.41 -21.97 1.33
N ILE A 97 -1.65 -21.02 0.79
CA ILE A 97 -0.46 -21.30 0.00
C ILE A 97 0.72 -21.49 0.96
N LYS A 98 1.19 -22.71 1.09
CA LYS A 98 2.33 -23.08 1.96
C LYS A 98 3.68 -22.87 1.31
N ALA A 99 3.75 -22.77 -0.01
CA ALA A 99 4.99 -22.52 -0.74
C ALA A 99 5.48 -21.07 -0.58
N SER A 100 6.79 -20.89 -0.61
CA SER A 100 7.38 -19.56 -0.72
C SER A 100 7.23 -19.04 -2.14
N ILE A 101 6.26 -18.20 -2.38
CA ILE A 101 6.16 -17.44 -3.64
C ILE A 101 7.16 -16.29 -3.58
N VAL A 102 7.94 -16.13 -4.63
CA VAL A 102 8.94 -15.07 -4.77
C VAL A 102 8.65 -14.29 -6.06
N ASP A 103 7.97 -13.16 -5.94
CA ASP A 103 7.70 -12.28 -7.06
C ASP A 103 8.89 -11.33 -7.29
N ILE A 104 9.61 -11.55 -8.38
CA ILE A 104 10.84 -10.81 -8.72
C ILE A 104 10.51 -9.33 -8.96
N LYS A 105 9.37 -9.01 -9.57
CA LYS A 105 8.94 -7.62 -9.83
C LYS A 105 8.92 -6.81 -8.52
N ILE A 106 8.34 -7.39 -7.47
CA ILE A 106 8.22 -6.72 -6.16
C ILE A 106 9.59 -6.54 -5.51
N ILE A 107 10.45 -7.57 -5.53
CA ILE A 107 11.77 -7.48 -4.89
C ILE A 107 12.68 -6.48 -5.62
N GLU A 108 12.66 -6.49 -6.94
CA GLU A 108 13.43 -5.54 -7.73
C GLU A 108 12.93 -4.09 -7.50
N SER A 109 11.61 -3.88 -7.49
CA SER A 109 11.03 -2.57 -7.22
C SER A 109 11.40 -2.07 -5.81
N PHE A 110 11.30 -2.93 -4.79
CA PHE A 110 11.74 -2.61 -3.43
C PHE A 110 13.23 -2.23 -3.38
N SER A 111 14.04 -2.88 -4.19
CA SER A 111 15.48 -2.62 -4.31
C SER A 111 15.83 -1.42 -5.21
N GLY A 112 14.84 -0.68 -5.69
CA GLY A 112 15.01 0.47 -6.60
C GLY A 112 15.34 0.07 -8.04
N ILE A 113 15.14 -1.19 -8.41
CA ILE A 113 15.38 -1.71 -9.76
C ILE A 113 14.07 -1.72 -10.53
N LYS A 114 13.99 -0.96 -11.63
CA LYS A 114 12.83 -0.95 -12.53
C LYS A 114 13.20 -1.64 -13.83
N LYS A 115 12.64 -2.80 -14.06
CA LYS A 115 12.83 -3.59 -15.28
C LYS A 115 11.51 -4.08 -15.85
N ASN A 116 11.50 -4.40 -17.13
CA ASN A 116 10.40 -5.11 -17.76
C ASN A 116 10.37 -6.59 -17.30
N ALA A 117 9.28 -7.27 -17.58
CA ALA A 117 9.18 -8.71 -17.36
C ALA A 117 10.31 -9.44 -18.10
N PRO A 118 10.91 -10.49 -17.50
CA PRO A 118 11.92 -11.29 -18.19
C PRO A 118 11.29 -12.02 -19.38
N GLU A 119 12.04 -12.08 -20.48
CA GLU A 119 11.58 -12.70 -21.73
C GLU A 119 12.08 -14.14 -21.91
N SER A 120 13.03 -14.57 -21.06
CA SER A 120 13.58 -15.93 -21.09
C SER A 120 13.82 -16.47 -19.69
N TYR A 121 13.92 -17.81 -19.59
CA TYR A 121 14.31 -18.49 -18.35
C TYR A 121 15.71 -18.04 -17.88
N VAL A 122 16.67 -17.95 -18.79
CA VAL A 122 18.04 -17.54 -18.48
C VAL A 122 18.07 -16.13 -17.88
N GLU A 123 17.32 -15.21 -18.46
CA GLU A 123 17.19 -13.85 -17.93
C GLU A 123 16.57 -13.86 -16.52
N ALA A 124 15.45 -14.54 -16.32
CA ALA A 124 14.79 -14.66 -15.03
C ALA A 124 15.72 -15.27 -13.98
N PHE A 125 16.41 -16.37 -14.32
CA PHE A 125 17.35 -17.05 -13.44
C PHE A 125 18.55 -16.16 -13.06
N ASN A 126 19.13 -15.45 -14.01
CA ASN A 126 20.23 -14.52 -13.76
C ASN A 126 19.79 -13.36 -12.84
N ARG A 127 18.58 -12.84 -13.03
CA ARG A 127 18.01 -11.82 -12.14
C ARG A 127 17.84 -12.33 -10.72
N ILE A 128 17.28 -13.54 -10.54
CA ILE A 128 17.16 -14.19 -9.23
C ILE A 128 18.53 -14.38 -8.58
N LYS A 129 19.50 -14.91 -9.35
CA LYS A 129 20.87 -15.11 -8.88
C LYS A 129 21.51 -13.81 -8.40
N ASN A 130 21.32 -12.73 -9.16
CA ASN A 130 21.83 -11.40 -8.81
C ASN A 130 21.17 -10.84 -7.52
N LEU A 131 19.85 -11.01 -7.35
CA LEU A 131 19.16 -10.58 -6.14
C LEU A 131 19.67 -11.31 -4.89
N VAL A 132 19.98 -12.61 -5.02
CA VAL A 132 20.53 -13.42 -3.93
C VAL A 132 22.00 -13.07 -3.65
N SER A 133 22.85 -13.04 -4.68
CA SER A 133 24.30 -12.80 -4.53
C SER A 133 24.65 -11.40 -4.08
N SER A 134 23.84 -10.39 -4.45
CA SER A 134 23.99 -9.00 -3.98
C SER A 134 23.50 -8.76 -2.55
N GLY A 135 22.86 -9.75 -1.92
CA GLY A 135 22.25 -9.62 -0.60
C GLY A 135 20.90 -8.86 -0.58
N LEU A 136 20.42 -8.38 -1.73
CA LEU A 136 19.14 -7.63 -1.82
C LEU A 136 17.94 -8.44 -1.35
N TRP A 137 17.92 -9.74 -1.66
CA TRP A 137 16.89 -10.65 -1.14
C TRP A 137 16.86 -10.65 0.38
N LYS A 138 18.01 -10.84 1.03
CA LYS A 138 18.11 -10.88 2.50
C LYS A 138 17.67 -9.57 3.14
N GLU A 139 18.00 -8.44 2.53
CA GLU A 139 17.56 -7.11 3.01
C GLU A 139 16.05 -6.91 2.91
N SER A 140 15.42 -7.43 1.84
CA SER A 140 13.98 -7.25 1.56
C SER A 140 13.09 -8.34 2.17
N GLU A 141 13.65 -9.48 2.57
CA GLU A 141 12.90 -10.71 2.89
C GLU A 141 11.83 -10.49 3.97
N ASN A 142 12.15 -9.74 5.03
CA ASN A 142 11.21 -9.48 6.12
C ASN A 142 9.99 -8.68 5.63
N ILE A 143 10.22 -7.57 4.93
CA ILE A 143 9.14 -6.75 4.38
C ILE A 143 8.38 -7.50 3.28
N TYR A 144 9.08 -8.26 2.46
CA TYR A 144 8.45 -9.09 1.45
C TYR A 144 7.45 -10.08 2.06
N LYS A 145 7.87 -10.85 3.07
CA LYS A 145 7.03 -11.88 3.72
C LYS A 145 5.86 -11.28 4.50
N ASN A 146 6.09 -10.20 5.24
CA ASN A 146 5.09 -9.65 6.15
C ASN A 146 4.17 -8.60 5.49
N ILE A 147 4.59 -7.97 4.41
CA ILE A 147 3.83 -6.91 3.74
C ILE A 147 3.46 -7.32 2.31
N HIS A 148 4.44 -7.53 1.43
CA HIS A 148 4.14 -7.71 0.01
C HIS A 148 3.41 -9.02 -0.28
N LEU A 149 3.82 -10.12 0.34
CA LEU A 149 3.20 -11.43 0.11
C LEU A 149 1.72 -11.45 0.53
N PRO A 150 1.30 -11.05 1.75
CA PRO A 150 -0.11 -10.97 2.10
C PRO A 150 -0.91 -10.02 1.20
N LEU A 151 -0.32 -8.87 0.84
CA LEU A 151 -0.98 -7.91 -0.05
C LEU A 151 -1.27 -8.52 -1.42
N MET A 152 -0.27 -9.11 -2.08
CA MET A 152 -0.43 -9.61 -3.45
C MET A 152 -1.22 -10.91 -3.54
N THR A 153 -1.22 -11.74 -2.49
CA THR A 153 -1.94 -13.02 -2.50
C THR A 153 -3.37 -12.91 -2.04
N THR A 154 -3.68 -11.98 -1.14
CA THR A 154 -4.94 -11.99 -0.39
C THR A 154 -5.63 -10.63 -0.34
N VAL A 155 -4.98 -9.62 0.24
CA VAL A 155 -5.64 -8.37 0.61
C VAL A 155 -6.06 -7.55 -0.61
N ILE A 156 -5.13 -7.29 -1.54
CA ILE A 156 -5.44 -6.49 -2.74
C ILE A 156 -6.41 -7.21 -3.65
N PRO A 157 -6.26 -8.52 -3.96
CA PRO A 157 -7.28 -9.25 -4.71
C PRO A 157 -8.68 -9.18 -4.11
N ALA A 158 -8.80 -9.22 -2.77
CA ALA A 158 -10.09 -9.08 -2.09
C ALA A 158 -10.67 -7.66 -2.25
N LEU A 159 -9.86 -6.63 -2.00
CA LEU A 159 -10.29 -5.23 -2.16
C LEU A 159 -10.78 -4.94 -3.58
N GLU A 160 -10.02 -5.38 -4.57
CA GLU A 160 -10.38 -5.16 -5.99
C GLU A 160 -11.74 -5.79 -6.34
N LYS A 161 -12.07 -6.94 -5.75
CA LYS A 161 -13.35 -7.62 -5.99
C LYS A 161 -14.53 -7.00 -5.27
N ILE A 162 -14.34 -6.48 -4.06
CA ILE A 162 -15.43 -5.97 -3.22
C ILE A 162 -16.15 -4.83 -3.93
N GLY A 163 -15.44 -3.79 -4.35
CA GLY A 163 -16.00 -2.63 -5.04
C GLY A 163 -17.01 -1.84 -4.19
N ILE A 164 -17.58 -0.83 -4.79
CA ILE A 164 -18.68 0.00 -4.24
C ILE A 164 -19.76 0.18 -5.32
N VAL A 165 -20.95 0.60 -4.93
CA VAL A 165 -22.05 0.79 -5.87
C VAL A 165 -22.06 2.23 -6.38
N ASP A 166 -22.03 2.41 -7.69
CA ASP A 166 -22.40 3.66 -8.33
C ASP A 166 -23.91 3.66 -8.53
N SER A 167 -24.61 4.50 -7.77
CA SER A 167 -26.08 4.57 -7.81
C SER A 167 -26.62 5.18 -9.11
N SER A 168 -25.81 5.96 -9.83
CA SER A 168 -26.19 6.53 -11.13
C SER A 168 -26.13 5.48 -12.25
N LEU A 169 -25.18 4.54 -12.16
CA LEU A 169 -25.00 3.45 -13.11
C LEU A 169 -25.72 2.15 -12.68
N HIS A 170 -26.28 2.12 -11.45
CA HIS A 170 -26.86 0.93 -10.84
C HIS A 170 -25.94 -0.30 -10.90
N SER A 171 -24.64 -0.09 -10.83
CA SER A 171 -23.61 -1.12 -10.97
C SER A 171 -22.50 -0.97 -9.96
N LYS A 172 -21.75 -2.05 -9.74
CA LYS A 172 -20.51 -1.99 -8.95
C LYS A 172 -19.40 -1.36 -9.78
N VAL A 173 -18.62 -0.53 -9.11
CA VAL A 173 -17.36 0.03 -9.61
C VAL A 173 -16.21 -0.40 -8.70
N HIS A 174 -15.04 -0.58 -9.27
CA HIS A 174 -13.90 -1.21 -8.61
C HIS A 174 -12.67 -0.30 -8.64
N ALA A 175 -11.89 -0.33 -7.57
CA ALA A 175 -10.57 0.30 -7.51
C ALA A 175 -9.50 -0.78 -7.76
N TYR A 176 -8.54 -0.49 -8.63
CA TYR A 176 -7.44 -1.40 -8.95
C TYR A 176 -6.13 -0.85 -8.41
N TYR A 177 -5.29 -1.72 -7.87
CA TYR A 177 -4.07 -1.33 -7.18
C TYR A 177 -2.84 -2.03 -7.74
N GLU A 178 -1.78 -1.28 -7.92
CA GLU A 178 -0.44 -1.79 -8.16
C GLU A 178 0.38 -1.68 -6.87
N ILE A 179 0.87 -2.83 -6.41
CA ILE A 179 1.74 -2.91 -5.24
C ILE A 179 3.11 -2.39 -5.66
N ASP A 180 3.68 -1.51 -4.83
CA ASP A 180 4.98 -0.89 -5.10
C ASP A 180 5.02 -0.04 -6.40
N GLY A 181 3.85 0.40 -6.86
CA GLY A 181 3.70 1.19 -8.08
C GLY A 181 4.20 2.64 -7.98
N GLN A 182 4.56 3.10 -6.77
CA GLN A 182 5.15 4.41 -6.50
C GLN A 182 6.52 4.26 -5.84
N ASP A 183 7.42 5.21 -6.11
CA ASP A 183 8.79 5.19 -5.58
C ASP A 183 8.85 5.16 -4.04
N ASN A 184 7.86 5.76 -3.39
CA ASN A 184 7.73 5.77 -1.92
C ASN A 184 6.99 4.54 -1.36
N GLY A 185 6.68 3.51 -2.16
CA GLY A 185 6.03 2.28 -1.71
C GLY A 185 4.52 2.38 -1.49
N ARG A 186 3.89 3.53 -1.73
CA ARG A 186 2.44 3.64 -1.71
C ARG A 186 1.81 2.79 -2.82
N LEU A 187 0.63 2.27 -2.57
CA LEU A 187 -0.17 1.65 -3.62
C LEU A 187 -0.48 2.70 -4.70
N LYS A 188 -0.29 2.30 -5.95
CA LYS A 188 -0.75 3.10 -7.09
C LYS A 188 -2.13 2.60 -7.48
N CYS A 189 -3.12 3.46 -7.36
CA CYS A 189 -4.46 3.16 -7.85
C CYS A 189 -4.63 3.71 -9.27
N PHE A 190 -5.31 2.95 -10.11
CA PHE A 190 -5.56 3.34 -11.49
C PHE A 190 -6.97 2.95 -11.92
N GLY A 191 -7.53 3.73 -12.86
CA GLY A 191 -8.81 3.51 -13.51
C GLY A 191 -8.57 3.13 -14.96
N ALA A 192 -8.36 1.84 -15.23
CA ALA A 192 -8.04 1.35 -16.57
C ALA A 192 -9.29 0.81 -17.31
N PHE A 193 -10.41 0.60 -16.62
CA PHE A 193 -11.56 -0.12 -17.13
C PHE A 193 -12.85 0.69 -17.01
N LYS A 194 -13.87 0.32 -17.78
CA LYS A 194 -15.15 1.02 -17.83
C LYS A 194 -15.84 1.14 -16.46
N ASN A 195 -15.73 0.10 -15.61
CA ASN A 195 -16.30 0.06 -14.28
C ASN A 195 -15.26 0.28 -13.18
N SER A 196 -14.26 1.14 -13.44
CA SER A 196 -13.22 1.45 -12.47
C SER A 196 -13.27 2.90 -12.02
N TYR A 197 -12.79 3.14 -10.81
CA TYR A 197 -12.61 4.48 -10.25
C TYR A 197 -11.26 4.58 -9.54
N VAL A 198 -10.78 5.82 -9.39
CA VAL A 198 -9.52 6.12 -8.71
C VAL A 198 -9.81 6.87 -7.42
N PRO A 199 -9.75 6.21 -6.25
CA PRO A 199 -10.18 6.78 -4.98
C PRO A 199 -9.59 8.14 -4.62
N HIS A 200 -8.31 8.38 -4.93
CA HIS A 200 -7.62 9.63 -4.56
C HIS A 200 -7.91 10.81 -5.50
N THR A 201 -8.56 10.57 -6.63
CA THR A 201 -8.95 11.62 -7.60
C THR A 201 -10.45 11.80 -7.72
N MET A 202 -11.24 11.16 -6.86
CA MET A 202 -12.70 11.30 -6.87
C MET A 202 -13.14 12.75 -6.59
N GLY A 203 -13.82 13.36 -7.57
CA GLY A 203 -14.50 14.63 -7.40
C GLY A 203 -15.73 14.52 -6.49
N SER A 204 -16.30 15.67 -6.09
CA SER A 204 -17.50 15.74 -5.26
C SER A 204 -18.70 15.03 -5.90
N GLU A 205 -18.88 15.18 -7.21
CA GLU A 205 -19.99 14.57 -7.96
C GLU A 205 -19.95 13.04 -7.86
N LEU A 206 -18.77 12.42 -8.08
CA LEU A 206 -18.61 10.97 -7.96
C LEU A 206 -18.85 10.52 -6.51
N LYS A 207 -18.30 11.22 -5.52
CA LYS A 207 -18.48 10.90 -4.10
C LYS A 207 -19.95 10.94 -3.66
N GLU A 208 -20.77 11.78 -4.32
CA GLU A 208 -22.18 11.90 -4.01
C GLU A 208 -23.00 10.69 -4.49
N VAL A 209 -22.63 10.07 -5.59
CA VAL A 209 -23.36 8.91 -6.14
C VAL A 209 -22.86 7.56 -5.63
N LEU A 210 -21.66 7.49 -5.07
CA LEU A 210 -21.11 6.25 -4.54
C LEU A 210 -21.79 5.82 -3.23
N ARG A 211 -22.14 4.55 -3.15
CA ARG A 211 -22.84 3.92 -2.01
C ARG A 211 -22.13 2.65 -1.58
N PRO A 212 -22.22 2.26 -0.30
CA PRO A 212 -21.78 0.95 0.15
C PRO A 212 -22.57 -0.16 -0.55
N VAL A 213 -21.97 -1.33 -0.66
CA VAL A 213 -22.69 -2.52 -1.10
C VAL A 213 -23.72 -2.92 -0.02
N GLY A 214 -24.99 -3.11 -0.41
CA GLY A 214 -26.10 -3.42 0.50
C GLY A 214 -26.89 -2.19 0.98
N TYR A 215 -28.20 -2.36 1.14
CA TYR A 215 -29.14 -1.26 1.36
C TYR A 215 -28.96 -0.54 2.71
N ASP A 216 -28.69 -1.31 3.79
CA ASP A 216 -28.57 -0.78 5.14
C ASP A 216 -27.14 -0.40 5.54
N ASN A 217 -26.19 -0.53 4.63
CA ASN A 217 -24.80 -0.20 4.88
C ASN A 217 -24.54 1.31 4.80
N PHE A 218 -23.52 1.73 5.54
CA PHE A 218 -22.95 3.08 5.45
C PHE A 218 -21.41 2.97 5.50
N PHE A 219 -20.75 4.01 5.04
CA PHE A 219 -19.30 4.13 5.06
C PHE A 219 -18.80 4.59 6.43
N MET A 220 -17.70 4.00 6.85
CA MET A 220 -16.82 4.48 7.91
C MET A 220 -15.43 4.73 7.32
N SER A 221 -15.03 5.99 7.32
CA SER A 221 -13.72 6.43 6.81
C SER A 221 -12.78 6.63 7.99
N PHE A 222 -11.75 5.81 8.07
CA PHE A 222 -10.67 5.89 9.05
C PHE A 222 -9.47 6.57 8.42
N ASP A 223 -8.85 7.51 9.14
CA ASP A 223 -7.72 8.30 8.65
C ASP A 223 -6.71 8.53 9.78
N PHE A 224 -5.41 8.34 9.51
CA PHE A 224 -4.38 8.58 10.50
C PHE A 224 -4.15 10.08 10.71
N LYS A 225 -4.12 10.50 11.95
CA LYS A 225 -3.87 11.89 12.32
C LYS A 225 -2.37 12.21 12.29
N GLY A 226 -1.90 12.72 11.14
CA GLY A 226 -0.51 13.16 11.02
C GLY A 226 0.52 12.03 10.91
N MET A 227 0.21 10.97 10.19
CA MET A 227 1.01 9.75 10.01
C MET A 227 2.50 10.04 9.80
N GLU A 228 2.85 10.90 8.83
CA GLU A 228 4.25 11.24 8.52
C GLU A 228 4.96 11.92 9.70
N VAL A 229 4.24 12.73 10.50
CA VAL A 229 4.83 13.41 11.68
C VAL A 229 5.15 12.40 12.79
N PHE A 230 4.25 11.43 13.03
CA PHE A 230 4.48 10.37 14.03
C PHE A 230 5.64 9.46 13.62
N VAL A 231 5.71 9.09 12.34
CA VAL A 231 6.81 8.29 11.80
C VAL A 231 8.13 9.05 11.90
N LEU A 232 8.16 10.32 11.50
CA LEU A 232 9.34 11.17 11.63
C LEU A 232 9.81 11.27 13.08
N ALA A 233 8.91 11.55 14.03
CA ALA A 233 9.22 11.65 15.46
C ALA A 233 9.84 10.36 15.98
N HIS A 234 9.22 9.21 15.62
CA HIS A 234 9.68 7.90 16.07
C HIS A 234 11.05 7.53 15.49
N LEU A 235 11.26 7.70 14.18
CA LEU A 235 12.50 7.31 13.50
C LEU A 235 13.66 8.24 13.83
N SER A 236 13.43 9.56 13.92
CA SER A 236 14.46 10.53 14.26
C SER A 236 14.82 10.55 15.74
N LYS A 237 13.95 9.98 16.60
CA LYS A 237 14.06 10.05 18.06
C LYS A 237 14.11 11.51 18.57
N ASP A 238 13.51 12.45 17.85
CA ASP A 238 13.45 13.85 18.26
C ASP A 238 12.57 14.00 19.49
N ARG A 239 13.18 14.38 20.63
CA ARG A 239 12.49 14.43 21.93
C ARG A 239 11.34 15.43 21.96
N ASN A 240 11.52 16.59 21.32
CA ASN A 240 10.48 17.61 21.30
C ASN A 240 9.31 17.19 20.42
N LEU A 241 9.59 16.59 19.27
CA LEU A 241 8.56 16.10 18.36
C LEU A 241 7.79 14.93 18.99
N LEU A 242 8.47 14.00 19.66
CA LEU A 242 7.83 12.90 20.40
C LEU A 242 6.87 13.43 21.48
N ARG A 243 7.26 14.45 22.26
CA ARG A 243 6.36 15.08 23.25
C ARG A 243 5.12 15.71 22.62
N LEU A 244 5.26 16.30 21.43
CA LEU A 244 4.12 16.86 20.70
C LEU A 244 3.19 15.76 20.16
N CYS A 245 3.72 14.58 19.79
CA CYS A 245 2.92 13.44 19.37
C CYS A 245 2.00 12.90 20.47
N ASP A 246 2.33 13.09 21.75
CA ASP A 246 1.48 12.69 22.88
C ASP A 246 0.24 13.60 23.03
N GLN A 247 0.27 14.82 22.48
CA GLN A 247 -0.84 15.77 22.56
C GLN A 247 -2.04 15.32 21.73
N GLU A 248 -3.24 15.78 22.07
CA GLU A 248 -4.49 15.39 21.39
C GLU A 248 -4.47 15.68 19.87
N ASP A 249 -4.04 16.89 19.48
CA ASP A 249 -3.86 17.29 18.07
C ASP A 249 -2.44 17.81 17.83
N ILE A 250 -1.67 17.02 17.10
CA ILE A 250 -0.26 17.33 16.80
C ILE A 250 -0.11 18.63 16.01
N TYR A 251 -1.02 18.95 15.09
CA TYR A 251 -0.90 20.14 14.26
C TYR A 251 -1.27 21.42 15.02
N LEU A 252 -2.24 21.39 15.92
CA LEU A 252 -2.50 22.48 16.82
C LEU A 252 -1.35 22.71 17.78
N SER A 253 -0.75 21.64 18.28
CA SER A 253 0.44 21.74 19.14
C SER A 253 1.64 22.30 18.39
N LEU A 254 1.85 21.89 17.13
CA LEU A 254 2.86 22.49 16.26
C LEU A 254 2.59 23.97 15.99
N TYR A 255 1.33 24.35 15.72
CA TYR A 255 0.98 25.75 15.54
C TYR A 255 1.38 26.61 16.75
N ARG A 256 1.03 26.16 17.96
CA ARG A 256 1.36 26.88 19.23
C ARG A 256 2.84 27.12 19.39
N VAL A 257 3.67 26.11 19.12
CA VAL A 257 5.14 26.25 19.31
C VAL A 257 5.82 26.97 18.15
N LEU A 258 5.25 26.96 16.95
CA LEU A 258 5.86 27.57 15.76
C LEU A 258 5.42 29.01 15.51
N ILE A 259 4.16 29.33 15.74
CA ILE A 259 3.54 30.58 15.33
C ILE A 259 3.02 31.36 16.54
N GLY A 260 2.29 30.72 17.45
CA GLY A 260 1.77 31.37 18.65
C GLY A 260 0.45 30.77 19.12
N GLN A 261 -0.32 31.58 19.90
CA GLN A 261 -1.63 31.14 20.41
C GLN A 261 -2.65 31.01 19.28
N GLU A 262 -3.48 29.96 19.36
CA GLU A 262 -4.58 29.73 18.42
C GLU A 262 -5.58 30.89 18.47
N LYS A 263 -5.94 31.37 17.28
CA LYS A 263 -6.93 32.45 17.12
C LYS A 263 -8.04 32.08 16.14
N GLU A 264 -7.76 31.17 15.19
CA GLU A 264 -8.67 30.90 14.07
C GLU A 264 -8.79 29.41 13.74
N LYS A 265 -9.90 29.04 13.08
CA LYS A 265 -10.16 27.67 12.62
C LYS A 265 -9.11 27.14 11.63
N ASN A 266 -8.37 28.02 10.96
CA ASN A 266 -7.37 27.69 9.94
C ASN A 266 -5.96 27.43 10.51
N ASP A 267 -5.73 27.65 11.79
CA ASP A 267 -4.40 27.55 12.43
C ASP A 267 -3.80 26.15 12.32
N ARG A 268 -4.64 25.12 12.47
CA ARG A 268 -4.27 23.72 12.27
C ARG A 268 -3.77 23.43 10.85
N GLU A 269 -4.49 23.90 9.84
CA GLU A 269 -4.15 23.70 8.44
C GLU A 269 -2.88 24.47 8.06
N LEU A 270 -2.65 25.63 8.66
CA LEU A 270 -1.42 26.38 8.46
C LEU A 270 -0.20 25.61 9.02
N ALA A 271 -0.29 25.06 10.23
CA ALA A 271 0.78 24.24 10.79
C ALA A 271 1.09 23.02 9.90
N LYS A 272 0.05 22.36 9.38
CA LYS A 272 0.17 21.22 8.44
C LYS A 272 0.89 21.62 7.16
N LYS A 273 0.58 22.82 6.62
CA LYS A 273 1.22 23.35 5.41
C LYS A 273 2.66 23.81 5.63
N CYS A 274 3.05 24.16 6.88
CA CYS A 274 4.37 24.67 7.20
C CYS A 274 5.35 23.56 7.60
N PHE A 275 4.95 22.66 8.50
CA PHE A 275 5.88 21.80 9.22
C PHE A 275 6.66 20.83 8.31
N LEU A 276 5.98 19.88 7.68
CA LEU A 276 6.66 18.87 6.88
C LEU A 276 7.42 19.44 5.68
N PRO A 277 6.91 20.44 4.94
CA PRO A 277 7.70 21.05 3.87
C PRO A 277 9.00 21.69 4.32
N VAL A 278 9.02 22.33 5.49
CA VAL A 278 10.28 22.90 6.05
C VAL A 278 11.23 21.79 6.48
N ILE A 279 10.74 20.73 7.12
CA ILE A 279 11.55 19.52 7.41
C ILE A 279 12.19 18.99 6.11
N TYR A 280 11.44 18.98 5.01
CA TYR A 280 11.92 18.50 3.71
C TYR A 280 12.81 19.52 2.95
N GLY A 281 13.13 20.67 3.58
CA GLY A 281 14.08 21.65 3.05
C GLY A 281 13.45 22.81 2.30
N GLN A 282 12.16 23.08 2.48
CA GLN A 282 11.52 24.26 1.88
C GLN A 282 12.08 25.54 2.51
N SER A 283 12.49 26.51 1.68
CA SER A 283 13.01 27.80 2.11
C SER A 283 11.91 28.73 2.67
N ALA A 284 12.27 29.71 3.48
CA ALA A 284 11.36 30.72 4.02
C ALA A 284 10.63 31.49 2.91
N ARG A 285 11.31 31.84 1.82
CA ARG A 285 10.69 32.50 0.65
C ARG A 285 9.59 31.64 0.02
N SER A 286 9.87 30.35 -0.19
CA SER A 286 8.88 29.42 -0.76
C SER A 286 7.72 29.18 0.20
N LEU A 287 7.98 29.12 1.51
CA LEU A 287 6.96 28.99 2.55
C LEU A 287 6.03 30.21 2.59
N SER A 288 6.60 31.44 2.56
CA SER A 288 5.85 32.70 2.50
C SER A 288 4.85 32.70 1.32
N LEU A 289 5.34 32.41 0.11
CA LEU A 289 4.50 32.37 -1.09
C LEU A 289 3.37 31.32 -1.02
N ARG A 290 3.70 30.13 -0.52
CA ARG A 290 2.75 29.01 -0.47
C ARG A 290 1.68 29.17 0.59
N CYS A 291 2.03 29.75 1.74
CA CYS A 291 1.14 29.86 2.90
C CYS A 291 0.53 31.26 3.07
N GLY A 292 0.93 32.24 2.25
CA GLY A 292 0.47 33.63 2.40
C GLY A 292 1.02 34.30 3.66
N LEU A 293 2.19 33.85 4.18
CA LEU A 293 2.83 34.41 5.38
C LEU A 293 3.68 35.63 4.99
N ALA A 294 3.77 36.62 5.87
CA ALA A 294 4.77 37.67 5.76
C ALA A 294 6.20 37.05 5.80
N ALA A 295 7.14 37.65 5.06
CA ALA A 295 8.47 37.07 4.88
C ALA A 295 9.19 36.85 6.23
N ASP A 296 9.11 37.82 7.14
CA ASP A 296 9.71 37.76 8.48
C ASP A 296 9.08 36.64 9.36
N VAL A 297 7.76 36.40 9.19
CA VAL A 297 7.04 35.30 9.87
C VAL A 297 7.51 33.96 9.32
N ALA A 298 7.64 33.83 8.00
CA ALA A 298 8.11 32.60 7.37
C ALA A 298 9.56 32.27 7.79
N GLU A 299 10.45 33.28 7.89
CA GLU A 299 11.81 33.10 8.39
C GLU A 299 11.81 32.59 9.83
N LYS A 300 11.05 33.23 10.73
CA LYS A 300 10.90 32.78 12.12
C LYS A 300 10.38 31.36 12.24
N VAL A 301 9.43 30.95 11.39
CA VAL A 301 8.89 29.57 11.38
C VAL A 301 9.99 28.58 10.99
N VAL A 302 10.78 28.87 9.95
CA VAL A 302 11.90 28.01 9.53
C VAL A 302 12.96 27.89 10.61
N GLU A 303 13.36 29.01 11.22
CA GLU A 303 14.31 29.03 12.31
C GLU A 303 13.81 28.22 13.53
N ARG A 304 12.56 28.42 13.93
CA ARG A 304 11.95 27.68 15.04
C ARG A 304 11.89 26.18 14.78
N ILE A 305 11.49 25.75 13.57
CA ILE A 305 11.49 24.33 13.23
C ILE A 305 12.90 23.75 13.33
N SER A 306 13.91 24.47 12.81
CA SER A 306 15.30 24.02 12.83
C SER A 306 15.87 23.94 14.25
N SER A 307 15.52 24.89 15.12
CA SER A 307 16.00 24.93 16.51
C SER A 307 15.25 23.94 17.42
N LEU A 308 13.93 23.76 17.22
CA LEU A 308 13.11 22.90 18.07
C LEU A 308 13.23 21.43 17.73
N PHE A 309 13.47 21.08 16.44
CA PHE A 309 13.48 19.71 15.96
C PHE A 309 14.79 19.34 15.24
N PRO A 310 15.96 19.53 15.88
CA PRO A 310 17.25 19.32 15.21
C PRO A 310 17.51 17.87 14.83
N ALA A 311 17.02 16.89 15.63
CA ALA A 311 17.18 15.48 15.31
C ALA A 311 16.32 15.08 14.10
N ALA A 312 15.11 15.63 13.96
CA ALA A 312 14.26 15.40 12.79
C ALA A 312 14.89 15.98 11.51
N ILE A 313 15.46 17.18 11.58
CA ILE A 313 16.18 17.80 10.45
C ILE A 313 17.42 16.98 10.06
N SER A 314 18.23 16.55 11.03
CA SER A 314 19.43 15.73 10.78
C SER A 314 19.05 14.40 10.12
N PHE A 315 18.02 13.74 10.62
CA PHE A 315 17.55 12.46 10.11
C PHE A 315 17.25 12.50 8.60
N VAL A 316 16.51 13.52 8.15
CA VAL A 316 16.18 13.64 6.72
C VAL A 316 17.35 14.14 5.87
N ALA A 317 18.22 15.00 6.44
CA ALA A 317 19.41 15.49 5.75
C ALA A 317 20.45 14.37 5.52
N ASP A 318 20.56 13.43 6.45
CA ASP A 318 21.43 12.26 6.31
C ASP A 318 21.01 11.39 5.10
N CYS A 319 19.70 11.28 4.84
CA CYS A 319 19.21 10.56 3.67
C CYS A 319 19.61 11.25 2.36
N GLU A 320 19.51 12.58 2.28
CA GLU A 320 20.00 13.37 1.14
C GLU A 320 21.51 13.21 0.93
N SER A 321 22.28 13.27 2.01
CA SER A 321 23.74 13.13 1.96
C SER A 321 24.15 11.75 1.43
N LYS A 322 23.43 10.69 1.80
CA LYS A 322 23.64 9.34 1.28
C LYS A 322 23.36 9.25 -0.22
N VAL A 323 22.33 9.93 -0.72
CA VAL A 323 22.08 9.97 -2.18
C VAL A 323 23.26 10.58 -2.94
N LYS A 324 23.84 11.66 -2.43
CA LYS A 324 25.01 12.30 -3.04
C LYS A 324 26.24 11.37 -3.07
N LYS A 325 26.37 10.50 -2.05
CA LYS A 325 27.49 9.56 -1.93
C LYS A 325 27.26 8.26 -2.68
N ASP A 326 26.09 7.65 -2.50
CA ASP A 326 25.81 6.26 -2.88
C ASP A 326 24.94 6.15 -4.15
N GLY A 327 24.39 7.29 -4.63
CA GLY A 327 23.51 7.35 -5.81
C GLY A 327 22.06 6.90 -5.57
N TYR A 328 21.71 6.52 -4.34
CA TYR A 328 20.36 6.10 -3.97
C TYR A 328 20.00 6.48 -2.54
N ALA A 329 18.70 6.67 -2.28
CA ALA A 329 18.15 6.73 -0.93
C ALA A 329 17.76 5.33 -0.46
N LYS A 330 17.93 5.07 0.83
CA LYS A 330 17.46 3.86 1.51
C LYS A 330 16.64 4.26 2.72
N ASP A 331 15.40 3.77 2.80
CA ASP A 331 14.53 4.06 3.94
C ASP A 331 14.85 3.15 5.15
N PHE A 332 14.08 3.35 6.23
CA PHE A 332 14.24 2.60 7.47
C PHE A 332 14.04 1.08 7.29
N PHE A 333 13.17 0.66 6.38
CA PHE A 333 12.88 -0.75 6.10
C PHE A 333 13.73 -1.38 5.00
N GLY A 334 14.67 -0.63 4.44
CA GLY A 334 15.58 -1.09 3.42
C GLY A 334 15.12 -0.83 1.99
N LYS A 335 13.91 -0.26 1.78
CA LYS A 335 13.46 0.13 0.45
C LYS A 335 14.40 1.16 -0.14
N ARG A 336 14.74 0.97 -1.43
CA ARG A 336 15.65 1.86 -2.15
C ARG A 336 14.89 2.68 -3.18
N ARG A 337 15.27 3.94 -3.29
CA ARG A 337 14.91 4.82 -4.41
C ARG A 337 16.18 5.21 -5.13
N THR A 338 16.22 4.90 -6.39
CA THR A 338 17.25 5.34 -7.35
C THR A 338 16.66 6.46 -8.23
N ASN A 339 17.29 6.85 -9.31
CA ASN A 339 16.76 7.79 -10.29
C ASN A 339 16.52 9.21 -9.73
N PHE A 340 17.47 9.72 -8.96
CA PHE A 340 17.49 11.14 -8.61
C PHE A 340 18.10 11.93 -9.77
N GLU A 341 17.36 12.92 -10.26
CA GLU A 341 17.92 13.90 -11.19
C GLU A 341 18.97 14.74 -10.44
N VAL A 342 20.04 15.09 -11.12
CA VAL A 342 21.09 15.95 -10.58
C VAL A 342 20.50 17.26 -10.08
N GLY A 343 20.81 17.62 -8.84
CA GLY A 343 20.25 18.79 -8.16
C GLY A 343 18.88 18.58 -7.50
N LYS A 344 18.30 17.37 -7.60
CA LYS A 344 17.04 17.01 -6.91
C LYS A 344 17.22 16.00 -5.80
N GLU A 345 18.44 15.84 -5.27
CA GLU A 345 18.75 14.90 -4.18
C GLU A 345 17.97 15.22 -2.89
N TYR A 346 17.53 16.48 -2.72
CA TYR A 346 16.67 16.90 -1.62
C TYR A 346 15.34 16.12 -1.56
N LEU A 347 14.89 15.53 -2.68
CA LEU A 347 13.71 14.65 -2.68
C LEU A 347 13.88 13.39 -1.82
N ALA A 348 15.13 13.04 -1.48
CA ALA A 348 15.42 11.96 -0.55
C ALA A 348 14.93 12.24 0.88
N ARG A 349 14.82 13.52 1.26
CA ARG A 349 14.29 13.93 2.57
C ARG A 349 12.83 13.48 2.72
N ASN A 350 12.00 13.69 1.69
CA ASN A 350 10.61 13.23 1.69
C ASN A 350 10.55 11.71 1.74
N PHE A 351 11.41 11.04 0.95
CA PHE A 351 11.46 9.58 0.87
C PHE A 351 11.78 8.96 2.23
N ALA A 352 12.69 9.56 3.02
CA ALA A 352 13.07 9.08 4.34
C ALA A 352 11.89 8.92 5.33
N VAL A 353 10.81 9.67 5.11
CA VAL A 353 9.62 9.68 5.97
C VAL A 353 8.42 9.03 5.29
N GLN A 354 8.16 9.37 4.03
CA GLN A 354 6.97 8.88 3.31
C GLN A 354 7.03 7.39 3.01
N SER A 355 8.22 6.85 2.74
CA SER A 355 8.37 5.43 2.43
C SER A 355 8.13 4.53 3.65
N PRO A 356 8.72 4.78 4.83
CA PRO A 356 8.36 4.04 6.03
C PRO A 356 6.89 4.22 6.43
N ALA A 357 6.34 5.43 6.30
CA ALA A 357 4.93 5.69 6.57
C ALA A 357 4.02 4.84 5.66
N ALA A 358 4.33 4.74 4.37
CA ALA A 358 3.60 3.90 3.44
C ALA A 358 3.66 2.42 3.84
N THR A 359 4.84 1.90 4.19
CA THR A 359 5.02 0.51 4.65
C THR A 359 4.17 0.22 5.90
N ILE A 360 4.15 1.13 6.88
CA ILE A 360 3.31 0.99 8.08
C ILE A 360 1.82 1.07 7.74
N CYS A 361 1.41 1.94 6.81
CA CYS A 361 0.02 1.95 6.34
C CYS A 361 -0.38 0.62 5.69
N LEU A 362 0.51 -0.01 4.92
CA LEU A 362 0.24 -1.33 4.34
C LEU A 362 0.15 -2.43 5.41
N GLU A 363 0.97 -2.39 6.44
CA GLU A 363 0.85 -3.27 7.61
C GLU A 363 -0.52 -3.11 8.28
N LYS A 364 -0.97 -1.88 8.48
CA LYS A 364 -2.29 -1.60 9.09
C LYS A 364 -3.45 -2.01 8.18
N LEU A 365 -3.31 -1.91 6.86
CA LEU A 365 -4.29 -2.44 5.90
C LEU A 365 -4.43 -3.97 6.04
N ILE A 366 -3.31 -4.68 6.15
CA ILE A 366 -3.29 -6.14 6.34
C ILE A 366 -3.96 -6.50 7.68
N SER A 367 -3.57 -5.82 8.76
CA SER A 367 -4.15 -6.04 10.09
C SER A 367 -5.65 -5.78 10.12
N LEU A 368 -6.11 -4.69 9.48
CA LEU A 368 -7.51 -4.34 9.35
C LEU A 368 -8.29 -5.42 8.57
N TYR A 369 -7.74 -5.87 7.44
CA TYR A 369 -8.36 -6.90 6.62
C TYR A 369 -8.59 -8.20 7.41
N PHE A 370 -7.55 -8.75 8.03
CA PHE A 370 -7.68 -10.00 8.78
C PHE A 370 -8.54 -9.85 10.04
N CYS A 371 -8.52 -8.69 10.69
CA CYS A 371 -9.42 -8.37 11.80
C CYS A 371 -10.89 -8.44 11.35
N LEU A 372 -11.22 -7.83 10.20
CA LEU A 372 -12.58 -7.88 9.65
C LEU A 372 -12.97 -9.29 9.19
N GLN A 373 -12.07 -10.06 8.57
CA GLN A 373 -12.37 -11.44 8.18
C GLN A 373 -12.74 -12.29 9.41
N LYS A 374 -11.97 -12.18 10.49
CA LYS A 374 -12.27 -12.86 11.76
C LYS A 374 -13.60 -12.40 12.38
N LEU A 375 -13.87 -11.10 12.36
CA LEU A 375 -15.13 -10.56 12.85
C LEU A 375 -16.33 -11.08 12.04
N ASN A 376 -16.18 -11.16 10.72
CA ASN A 376 -17.20 -11.59 9.78
C ASN A 376 -17.63 -13.05 9.96
N GLU A 377 -16.86 -13.90 10.67
CA GLU A 377 -17.27 -15.25 11.04
C GLU A 377 -18.49 -15.24 11.97
N SER A 378 -18.65 -14.18 12.78
CA SER A 378 -19.73 -14.01 13.73
C SER A 378 -20.83 -13.05 13.28
N LEU A 379 -20.64 -12.32 12.19
CA LEU A 379 -21.61 -11.36 11.68
C LEU A 379 -22.53 -11.98 10.65
N LYS A 380 -23.84 -11.67 10.75
CA LYS A 380 -24.82 -12.00 9.71
C LYS A 380 -24.52 -11.23 8.42
N ASP A 381 -24.32 -9.92 8.55
CA ASP A 381 -24.02 -9.03 7.45
C ASP A 381 -22.56 -8.59 7.54
N LYS A 382 -21.78 -8.91 6.53
CA LYS A 382 -20.34 -8.71 6.52
C LYS A 382 -19.95 -7.24 6.43
N ALA A 383 -18.93 -6.87 7.17
CA ALA A 383 -18.22 -5.60 7.05
C ALA A 383 -16.98 -5.80 6.16
N GLU A 384 -16.77 -4.89 5.21
CA GLU A 384 -15.70 -5.04 4.22
C GLU A 384 -14.96 -3.73 4.00
N ILE A 385 -13.69 -3.80 3.59
CA ILE A 385 -12.93 -2.63 3.18
C ILE A 385 -13.34 -2.28 1.75
N ALA A 386 -14.01 -1.14 1.59
CA ALA A 386 -14.45 -0.66 0.28
C ALA A 386 -13.28 -0.24 -0.61
N TYR A 387 -12.35 0.52 -0.04
CA TYR A 387 -11.10 0.95 -0.70
C TYR A 387 -10.12 1.55 0.31
N THR A 388 -8.89 1.78 -0.13
CA THR A 388 -7.86 2.49 0.61
C THR A 388 -7.30 3.66 -0.20
N VAL A 389 -6.91 4.74 0.48
CA VAL A 389 -6.24 5.91 -0.10
C VAL A 389 -5.15 6.38 0.85
N HIS A 390 -3.89 6.22 0.45
CA HIS A 390 -2.73 6.64 1.22
C HIS A 390 -2.72 6.07 2.65
N ASP A 391 -3.06 6.90 3.64
CA ASP A 391 -3.15 6.62 5.07
C ASP A 391 -4.60 6.49 5.57
N GLY A 392 -5.55 6.37 4.63
CA GLY A 392 -6.98 6.24 4.92
C GLY A 392 -7.58 4.92 4.43
N TYR A 393 -8.56 4.41 5.19
CA TYR A 393 -9.31 3.19 4.88
C TYR A 393 -10.79 3.45 4.97
N VAL A 394 -11.54 3.04 3.96
CA VAL A 394 -12.99 3.14 3.97
C VAL A 394 -13.58 1.75 4.10
N VAL A 395 -14.32 1.54 5.16
CA VAL A 395 -15.02 0.30 5.51
C VAL A 395 -16.51 0.57 5.41
N TYR A 396 -17.30 -0.41 5.01
CA TYR A 396 -18.75 -0.32 5.17
C TYR A 396 -19.27 -1.36 6.15
N ALA A 397 -20.33 -1.00 6.86
CA ALA A 397 -20.99 -1.83 7.84
C ALA A 397 -22.49 -1.48 7.90
N THR A 398 -23.31 -2.39 8.44
CA THR A 398 -24.73 -2.15 8.68
C THR A 398 -24.95 -1.27 9.92
N LYS A 399 -26.15 -0.71 10.05
CA LYS A 399 -26.57 0.01 11.25
C LYS A 399 -26.56 -0.84 12.52
N GLU A 400 -26.73 -2.15 12.38
CA GLU A 400 -26.79 -3.09 13.50
C GLU A 400 -25.40 -3.40 14.06
N ASN A 401 -24.41 -3.59 13.17
CA ASN A 401 -23.07 -4.06 13.55
C ASN A 401 -21.99 -2.98 13.63
N TRP A 402 -22.26 -1.74 13.20
CA TRP A 402 -21.26 -0.70 13.06
C TRP A 402 -20.43 -0.41 14.32
N LYS A 403 -21.06 -0.45 15.52
CA LYS A 403 -20.33 -0.19 16.78
C LYS A 403 -19.25 -1.23 17.04
N GLN A 404 -19.57 -2.50 16.79
CA GLN A 404 -18.64 -3.60 16.93
C GLN A 404 -17.54 -3.52 15.85
N VAL A 405 -17.91 -3.22 14.60
CA VAL A 405 -16.97 -3.01 13.49
C VAL A 405 -16.05 -1.82 13.77
N TYR A 406 -16.61 -0.67 14.20
CA TYR A 406 -15.85 0.51 14.57
C TYR A 406 -14.79 0.20 15.62
N LYS A 407 -15.20 -0.45 16.73
CA LYS A 407 -14.28 -0.82 17.81
C LYS A 407 -13.14 -1.70 17.30
N LYS A 408 -13.46 -2.75 16.54
CA LYS A 408 -12.47 -3.67 15.99
C LYS A 408 -11.53 -3.01 14.98
N CYS A 409 -12.05 -2.13 14.14
CA CYS A 409 -11.22 -1.34 13.22
C CYS A 409 -10.28 -0.39 13.99
N MET A 410 -10.79 0.32 15.01
CA MET A 410 -9.97 1.17 15.85
C MET A 410 -8.87 0.38 16.56
N ASP A 411 -9.20 -0.77 17.17
CA ASP A 411 -8.23 -1.64 17.84
C ASP A 411 -7.13 -2.09 16.85
N ALA A 412 -7.49 -2.52 15.65
CA ALA A 412 -6.52 -2.95 14.63
C ALA A 412 -5.62 -1.81 14.14
N LEU A 413 -6.20 -0.62 13.90
CA LEU A 413 -5.47 0.51 13.35
C LEU A 413 -4.57 1.21 14.38
N THR A 414 -4.98 1.22 15.67
CA THR A 414 -4.21 1.84 16.76
C THR A 414 -3.31 0.86 17.50
N SER A 415 -3.36 -0.44 17.17
CA SER A 415 -2.42 -1.42 17.71
C SER A 415 -0.98 -1.01 17.42
N GLU A 416 -0.05 -1.47 18.23
CA GLU A 416 1.37 -1.27 17.99
C GLU A 416 1.78 -1.89 16.65
N SER A 417 2.71 -1.24 15.92
CA SER A 417 3.26 -1.78 14.69
C SER A 417 4.30 -2.86 15.01
N GLU A 418 4.17 -4.03 14.40
CA GLU A 418 5.17 -5.10 14.51
C GLU A 418 6.48 -4.73 13.82
N LEU A 419 6.39 -3.95 12.73
CA LEU A 419 7.54 -3.47 11.97
C LEU A 419 8.26 -2.30 12.67
N CYS A 420 7.55 -1.54 13.49
CA CYS A 420 8.06 -0.33 14.14
C CYS A 420 7.60 -0.29 15.61
N PRO A 421 8.18 -1.15 16.49
CA PRO A 421 7.79 -1.24 17.90
C PRO A 421 7.91 0.10 18.62
N GLY A 422 6.91 0.41 19.45
CA GLY A 422 6.81 1.68 20.18
C GLY A 422 6.18 2.83 19.38
N LEU A 423 5.89 2.67 18.09
CA LEU A 423 5.15 3.66 17.32
C LEU A 423 3.66 3.61 17.65
N LYS A 424 3.15 4.67 18.24
CA LYS A 424 1.72 4.83 18.55
C LYS A 424 1.08 5.78 17.56
N LEU A 425 0.06 5.32 16.86
CA LEU A 425 -0.68 6.09 15.87
C LEU A 425 -2.04 6.51 16.39
N LYS A 426 -2.51 7.68 15.94
CA LYS A 426 -3.85 8.20 16.25
C LYS A 426 -4.72 8.14 15.00
N VAL A 427 -5.95 7.69 15.18
CA VAL A 427 -6.92 7.50 14.10
C VAL A 427 -8.16 8.36 14.35
N SER A 428 -8.71 8.94 13.30
CA SER A 428 -10.04 9.55 13.31
C SER A 428 -10.98 8.72 12.43
N CYS A 429 -12.26 8.71 12.79
CA CYS A 429 -13.29 8.06 11.99
C CYS A 429 -14.43 9.03 11.68
N LYS A 430 -14.90 8.98 10.43
CA LYS A 430 -16.10 9.66 9.98
C LYS A 430 -17.06 8.66 9.35
N GLY A 431 -18.37 8.83 9.52
CA GLY A 431 -19.36 7.92 8.96
C GLY A 431 -20.46 8.65 8.20
N GLY A 432 -21.00 8.01 7.17
CA GLY A 432 -22.08 8.54 6.36
C GLY A 432 -22.55 7.59 5.28
N ARG A 433 -23.69 7.88 4.66
CA ARG A 433 -24.24 7.07 3.56
C ARG A 433 -23.59 7.35 2.21
N ASN A 434 -23.04 8.55 2.04
CA ASN A 434 -22.22 8.91 0.88
C ASN A 434 -20.90 9.51 1.36
N LEU A 435 -19.94 9.64 0.45
CA LEU A 435 -18.58 10.06 0.78
C LEU A 435 -18.43 11.58 0.93
N ASN A 436 -19.44 12.38 0.55
CA ASN A 436 -19.45 13.83 0.75
C ASN A 436 -20.03 14.23 2.11
N ASP A 437 -20.91 13.41 2.70
CA ASP A 437 -21.62 13.73 3.96
C ASP A 437 -21.13 12.87 5.13
N LEU A 438 -19.82 12.73 5.24
CA LEU A 438 -19.19 11.99 6.34
C LEU A 438 -19.11 12.87 7.60
N LYS A 439 -19.74 12.45 8.69
CA LYS A 439 -19.71 13.10 10.00
C LYS A 439 -18.79 12.39 10.97
N VAL A 440 -18.13 13.17 11.84
CA VAL A 440 -17.22 12.60 12.85
C VAL A 440 -18.00 11.65 13.75
N ILE A 441 -17.52 10.42 13.83
CA ILE A 441 -17.98 9.45 14.82
C ILE A 441 -17.22 9.75 16.11
N LYS A 442 -17.92 10.34 17.11
CA LYS A 442 -17.37 10.49 18.45
C LYS A 442 -17.54 9.16 19.18
N ASN A 443 -16.52 8.80 19.95
CA ASN A 443 -16.60 7.63 20.83
C ASN A 443 -17.92 7.66 21.62
N GLY A 444 -18.76 6.64 21.39
CA GLY A 444 -19.95 6.42 22.19
C GLY A 444 -19.57 5.73 23.49
#